data_d1b5953c34eec184b97631aa5928c01c
#
_entry.id   d1b5953c34eec184b97631aa5928c01c
#
_cell.length_a   1.000
_cell.length_b   1.000
_cell.length_c   1.000
_cell.angle_alpha   90.00
_cell.angle_beta   90.00
_cell.angle_gamma   90.00
#
_symmetry.space_group_name_H-M   'P 1'
#
loop_
_entity.id
_entity.type
_entity.pdbx_description
1 polymer ?
#
loop_
_entity_poly.entity_id
_entity_poly.type
_entity_poly.pdbx_seq_one_letter_code
_entity_poly.pdbx_strand_id
1 'polypeptide(L)'
;EHFEKGNDVYKFYCGTYIGTFMDYYSTVFCYMSFFVMVGGAASTLNQQYGLPFVVGGVILAALAILTVAGGHNSLVDKIGLVGPAIVILCIGIGAVTLARDGGQIGAGLEIIHSGAFAQAGSETIKNAGPNWVISSLSYAGFVLLWFASFTAALGANNRKKDVEYGVY
;
A
#
# COMPACT_ATOMS: atom_id res chain seq x y z
N GLU A 1 4.78 27.18 -2.49
CA GLU A 1 6.17 26.76 -2.73
C GLU A 1 6.13 25.54 -3.66
N HIS A 2 6.90 25.62 -4.74
CA HIS A 2 6.98 24.51 -5.71
C HIS A 2 8.15 23.60 -5.30
N PHE A 3 7.83 22.37 -4.94
CA PHE A 3 8.82 21.31 -4.80
C PHE A 3 9.08 20.69 -6.18
N GLU A 4 10.33 20.66 -6.63
CA GLU A 4 10.68 20.02 -7.90
C GLU A 4 10.59 18.49 -7.81
N LYS A 5 10.86 17.95 -6.63
CA LYS A 5 10.79 16.51 -6.34
C LYS A 5 9.91 16.26 -5.12
N GLY A 6 9.13 15.19 -5.13
CA GLY A 6 8.27 14.82 -4.00
C GLY A 6 9.04 14.67 -2.68
N ASN A 7 10.29 14.26 -2.74
CA ASN A 7 11.14 14.09 -1.57
C ASN A 7 11.73 15.40 -1.01
N ASP A 8 11.62 16.52 -1.70
CA ASP A 8 12.07 17.84 -1.20
C ASP A 8 11.27 18.28 0.04
N VAL A 9 10.09 17.72 0.23
CA VAL A 9 9.28 17.87 1.45
C VAL A 9 10.05 17.49 2.71
N TYR A 10 10.83 16.42 2.69
CA TYR A 10 11.62 16.01 3.86
C TYR A 10 12.70 17.04 4.21
N LYS A 11 13.34 17.62 3.20
CA LYS A 11 14.36 18.66 3.43
C LYS A 11 13.74 19.94 3.96
N PHE A 12 12.53 20.27 3.53
CA PHE A 12 11.81 21.45 3.97
C PHE A 12 11.42 21.37 5.45
N TYR A 13 10.84 20.24 5.89
CA TYR A 13 10.36 20.09 7.27
C TYR A 13 11.42 19.61 8.26
N CYS A 14 12.38 18.79 7.84
CA CYS A 14 13.36 18.15 8.71
C CYS A 14 14.78 18.75 8.59
N GLY A 15 14.95 19.77 7.72
CA GLY A 15 16.27 20.35 7.44
C GLY A 15 17.13 19.48 6.54
N THR A 16 18.29 20.00 6.11
CA THR A 16 19.11 19.39 5.04
C THR A 16 19.64 18.01 5.40
N TYR A 17 20.15 17.78 6.60
CA TYR A 17 20.79 16.51 6.98
C TYR A 17 19.76 15.41 7.17
N ILE A 18 18.77 15.63 8.03
CA ILE A 18 17.72 14.65 8.33
C ILE A 18 16.85 14.43 7.08
N GLY A 19 16.54 15.50 6.35
CA GLY A 19 15.76 15.42 5.12
C GLY A 19 16.45 14.60 4.02
N THR A 20 17.78 14.73 3.87
CA THR A 20 18.53 13.89 2.92
C THR A 20 18.54 12.44 3.35
N PHE A 21 18.71 12.15 4.63
CA PHE A 21 18.61 10.77 5.16
C PHE A 21 17.22 10.18 4.89
N MET A 22 16.14 10.91 5.16
CA MET A 22 14.77 10.49 4.92
C MET A 22 14.48 10.26 3.43
N ASP A 23 15.05 11.07 2.55
CA ASP A 23 14.95 10.92 1.09
C ASP A 23 15.54 9.57 0.63
N TYR A 24 16.77 9.26 1.02
CA TYR A 24 17.39 7.96 0.71
C TYR A 24 16.64 6.79 1.34
N TYR A 25 16.26 6.93 2.61
CA TYR A 25 15.53 5.90 3.34
C TYR A 25 14.17 5.60 2.67
N SER A 26 13.41 6.63 2.32
CA SER A 26 12.13 6.50 1.62
C SER A 26 12.29 5.85 0.25
N THR A 27 13.35 6.21 -0.49
CA THR A 27 13.63 5.63 -1.81
C THR A 27 13.92 4.13 -1.70
N VAL A 28 14.80 3.73 -0.78
CA VAL A 28 15.12 2.31 -0.55
C VAL A 28 13.88 1.56 -0.06
N PHE A 29 13.11 2.17 0.82
CA PHE A 29 11.87 1.60 1.34
C PHE A 29 10.84 1.35 0.23
N CYS A 30 10.60 2.33 -0.65
CA CYS A 30 9.69 2.16 -1.79
C CYS A 30 10.18 1.06 -2.75
N TYR A 31 11.49 0.99 -2.97
CA TYR A 31 12.09 -0.05 -3.79
C TYR A 31 11.87 -1.46 -3.19
N MET A 32 12.14 -1.64 -1.90
CA MET A 32 11.86 -2.91 -1.19
C MET A 32 10.38 -3.27 -1.22
N SER A 33 9.51 -2.28 -1.02
CA SER A 33 8.05 -2.47 -1.07
C SER A 33 7.58 -2.94 -2.44
N PHE A 34 8.18 -2.46 -3.53
CA PHE A 34 7.88 -2.92 -4.87
C PHE A 34 8.13 -4.43 -5.03
N PHE A 35 9.26 -4.95 -4.52
CA PHE A 35 9.52 -6.39 -4.58
C PHE A 35 8.50 -7.21 -3.78
N VAL A 36 8.12 -6.72 -2.60
CA VAL A 36 7.10 -7.39 -1.77
C VAL A 36 5.76 -7.44 -2.51
N MET A 37 5.36 -6.35 -3.15
CA MET A 37 4.13 -6.27 -3.94
C MET A 37 4.15 -7.22 -5.14
N VAL A 38 5.24 -7.22 -5.92
CA VAL A 38 5.39 -8.13 -7.06
C VAL A 38 5.41 -9.59 -6.60
N GLY A 39 6.11 -9.89 -5.50
CA GLY A 39 6.15 -11.23 -4.91
C GLY A 39 4.77 -11.69 -4.43
N GLY A 40 4.03 -10.84 -3.73
CA GLY A 40 2.67 -11.12 -3.27
C GLY A 40 1.72 -11.41 -4.43
N ALA A 41 1.74 -10.58 -5.46
CA ALA A 41 0.92 -10.77 -6.64
C ALA A 41 1.32 -12.02 -7.46
N ALA A 42 2.63 -12.31 -7.56
CA ALA A 42 3.11 -13.56 -8.19
C ALA A 42 2.65 -14.80 -7.41
N SER A 43 2.67 -14.74 -6.08
CA SER A 43 2.15 -15.81 -5.20
C SER A 43 0.65 -16.02 -5.42
N THR A 44 -0.12 -14.95 -5.55
CA THR A 44 -1.56 -15.02 -5.86
C THR A 44 -1.81 -15.69 -7.20
N LEU A 45 -1.05 -15.32 -8.25
CA LEU A 45 -1.15 -15.97 -9.56
C LEU A 45 -0.80 -17.45 -9.50
N ASN A 46 0.20 -17.82 -8.71
CA ASN A 46 0.56 -19.22 -8.49
C ASN A 46 -0.58 -19.97 -7.80
N GLN A 47 -1.17 -19.43 -6.75
CA GLN A 47 -2.25 -20.08 -6.00
C GLN A 47 -3.55 -20.21 -6.80
N GLN A 48 -3.90 -19.20 -7.60
CA GLN A 48 -5.18 -19.17 -8.32
C GLN A 48 -5.12 -19.87 -9.68
N TYR A 49 -4.00 -19.75 -10.38
CA TYR A 49 -3.86 -20.22 -11.76
C TYR A 49 -2.78 -21.30 -11.94
N GLY A 50 -2.07 -21.69 -10.87
CA GLY A 50 -0.99 -22.68 -10.94
C GLY A 50 0.25 -22.21 -11.71
N LEU A 51 0.37 -20.91 -12.01
CA LEU A 51 1.52 -20.36 -12.72
C LEU A 51 2.78 -20.45 -11.85
N PRO A 52 3.94 -20.86 -12.40
CA PRO A 52 5.18 -20.81 -11.65
C PRO A 52 5.46 -19.39 -11.11
N PHE A 53 5.87 -19.29 -9.85
CA PHE A 53 6.10 -18.01 -9.16
C PHE A 53 6.99 -17.04 -9.96
N VAL A 54 8.07 -17.55 -10.55
CA VAL A 54 9.00 -16.75 -11.36
C VAL A 54 8.31 -16.17 -12.60
N VAL A 55 7.48 -16.96 -13.27
CA VAL A 55 6.75 -16.52 -14.47
C VAL A 55 5.75 -15.42 -14.10
N GLY A 56 4.99 -15.60 -13.02
CA GLY A 56 4.08 -14.57 -12.49
C GLY A 56 4.81 -13.28 -12.15
N GLY A 57 5.96 -13.37 -11.48
CA GLY A 57 6.79 -12.22 -11.14
C GLY A 57 7.32 -11.47 -12.37
N VAL A 58 7.81 -12.18 -13.38
CA VAL A 58 8.30 -11.57 -14.62
C VAL A 58 7.18 -10.86 -15.39
N ILE A 59 6.00 -11.48 -15.51
CA ILE A 59 4.84 -10.86 -16.16
C ILE A 59 4.47 -9.55 -15.45
N LEU A 60 4.37 -9.58 -14.13
CA LEU A 60 4.00 -8.40 -13.33
C LEU A 60 5.05 -7.29 -13.40
N ALA A 61 6.33 -7.64 -13.33
CA ALA A 61 7.41 -6.69 -13.49
C ALA A 61 7.40 -6.03 -14.89
N ALA A 62 7.17 -6.81 -15.93
CA ALA A 62 7.05 -6.30 -17.30
C ALA A 62 5.84 -5.36 -17.45
N LEU A 63 4.68 -5.71 -16.88
CA LEU A 63 3.49 -4.84 -16.87
C LEU A 63 3.75 -3.54 -16.11
N ALA A 64 4.45 -3.59 -14.97
CA ALA A 64 4.83 -2.41 -14.22
C ALA A 64 5.74 -1.48 -15.04
N ILE A 65 6.77 -2.03 -15.69
CA ILE A 65 7.67 -1.27 -16.55
C ILE A 65 6.90 -0.61 -17.71
N LEU A 66 6.03 -1.35 -18.40
CA LEU A 66 5.20 -0.82 -19.49
C LEU A 66 4.26 0.31 -18.99
N THR A 67 3.73 0.17 -17.79
CA THR A 67 2.85 1.18 -17.20
C THR A 67 3.61 2.47 -16.89
N VAL A 68 4.83 2.37 -16.37
CA VAL A 68 5.68 3.52 -16.05
C VAL A 68 6.29 4.16 -17.30
N ALA A 69 6.59 3.36 -18.33
CA ALA A 69 7.12 3.86 -19.60
C ALA A 69 6.18 4.84 -20.32
N GLY A 70 4.87 4.81 -20.03
CA GLY A 70 3.89 5.78 -20.51
C GLY A 70 4.00 7.18 -19.88
N GLY A 71 4.89 7.38 -18.91
CA GLY A 71 5.11 8.64 -18.21
C GLY A 71 4.25 8.82 -16.96
N HIS A 72 4.69 9.76 -16.12
CA HIS A 72 4.09 9.99 -14.79
C HIS A 72 2.60 10.37 -14.86
N ASN A 73 2.22 11.24 -15.77
CA ASN A 73 0.82 11.69 -15.90
C ASN A 73 -0.10 10.53 -16.32
N SER A 74 0.34 9.70 -17.26
CA SER A 74 -0.39 8.51 -17.70
C SER A 74 -0.56 7.49 -16.57
N LEU A 75 0.42 7.39 -15.67
CA LEU A 75 0.34 6.53 -14.48
C LEU A 75 -0.73 7.03 -13.51
N VAL A 76 -0.75 8.34 -13.21
CA VAL A 76 -1.72 8.96 -12.30
C VAL A 76 -3.14 8.79 -12.84
N ASP A 77 -3.37 9.03 -14.14
CA ASP A 77 -4.67 8.87 -14.78
C ASP A 77 -5.18 7.42 -14.68
N LYS A 78 -4.30 6.44 -14.90
CA LYS A 78 -4.65 5.01 -14.78
C LYS A 78 -4.98 4.62 -13.35
N ILE A 79 -4.21 5.09 -12.37
CA ILE A 79 -4.49 4.85 -10.95
C ILE A 79 -5.83 5.48 -10.56
N GLY A 80 -6.09 6.72 -11.01
CA GLY A 80 -7.34 7.42 -10.79
C GLY A 80 -8.56 6.70 -11.36
N LEU A 81 -8.40 5.99 -12.48
CA LEU A 81 -9.48 5.19 -13.08
C LEU A 81 -9.69 3.85 -12.36
N VAL A 82 -8.61 3.19 -12.00
CA VAL A 82 -8.66 1.84 -11.38
C VAL A 82 -9.05 1.92 -9.89
N GLY A 83 -8.66 2.99 -9.19
CA GLY A 83 -8.92 3.16 -7.76
C GLY A 83 -10.40 3.02 -7.39
N PRO A 84 -11.32 3.80 -7.96
CA PRO A 84 -12.75 3.69 -7.68
C PRO A 84 -13.33 2.30 -8.01
N ALA A 85 -12.86 1.66 -9.09
CA ALA A 85 -13.30 0.32 -9.46
C ALA A 85 -12.92 -0.72 -8.39
N ILE A 86 -11.69 -0.63 -7.84
CA ILE A 86 -11.24 -1.50 -6.75
C ILE A 86 -12.09 -1.28 -5.49
N VAL A 87 -12.38 -0.02 -5.14
CA VAL A 87 -13.21 0.30 -3.96
C VAL A 87 -14.62 -0.31 -4.10
N ILE A 88 -15.27 -0.13 -5.25
CA ILE A 88 -16.59 -0.71 -5.52
C ILE A 88 -16.55 -2.23 -5.42
N LEU A 89 -15.53 -2.85 -5.98
CA LEU A 89 -15.34 -4.30 -5.95
C LEU A 89 -15.12 -4.81 -4.52
N CYS A 90 -14.30 -4.12 -3.72
CA CYS A 90 -14.08 -4.46 -2.31
C CYS A 90 -15.37 -4.34 -1.48
N ILE A 91 -16.16 -3.27 -1.69
CA ILE A 91 -17.46 -3.09 -1.03
C ILE A 91 -18.42 -4.22 -1.46
N GLY A 92 -18.45 -4.56 -2.75
CA GLY A 92 -19.28 -5.63 -3.27
C GLY A 92 -18.93 -7.00 -2.66
N ILE A 93 -17.65 -7.34 -2.61
CA ILE A 93 -17.18 -8.58 -1.98
C ILE A 93 -17.54 -8.58 -0.49
N GLY A 94 -17.28 -7.46 0.22
CA GLY A 94 -17.62 -7.33 1.63
C GLY A 94 -19.11 -7.51 1.92
N ALA A 95 -19.98 -6.92 1.09
CA ALA A 95 -21.42 -7.06 1.19
C ALA A 95 -21.89 -8.51 0.96
N VAL A 96 -21.33 -9.18 -0.06
CA VAL A 96 -21.65 -10.58 -0.34
C VAL A 96 -21.19 -11.50 0.78
N THR A 97 -19.97 -11.29 1.30
CA THR A 97 -19.44 -12.07 2.42
C THR A 97 -20.30 -11.86 3.68
N LEU A 98 -20.68 -10.62 3.97
CA LEU A 98 -21.55 -10.31 5.10
C LEU A 98 -22.94 -10.95 4.95
N ALA A 99 -23.49 -11.00 3.74
CA ALA A 99 -24.79 -11.62 3.49
C ALA A 99 -24.74 -13.14 3.61
N ARG A 100 -23.61 -13.77 3.23
CA ARG A 100 -23.46 -15.24 3.31
C ARG A 100 -23.07 -15.73 4.69
N ASP A 101 -22.13 -15.05 5.32
CA ASP A 101 -21.47 -15.53 6.54
C ASP A 101 -21.75 -14.62 7.76
N GLY A 102 -22.69 -13.67 7.61
CA GLY A 102 -23.03 -12.71 8.67
C GLY A 102 -23.46 -13.34 9.99
N GLY A 103 -24.05 -14.54 9.95
CA GLY A 103 -24.39 -15.31 11.15
C GLY A 103 -23.18 -15.83 11.93
N GLN A 104 -21.99 -15.87 11.32
CA GLN A 104 -20.75 -16.35 11.95
C GLN A 104 -19.89 -15.23 12.54
N ILE A 105 -20.33 -13.96 12.46
CA ILE A 105 -19.58 -12.81 12.99
C ILE A 105 -19.28 -12.98 14.49
N GLY A 106 -20.25 -13.49 15.27
CA GLY A 106 -20.06 -13.75 16.69
C GLY A 106 -18.95 -14.76 16.96
N ALA A 107 -18.94 -15.87 16.23
CA ALA A 107 -17.89 -16.88 16.33
C ALA A 107 -16.52 -16.34 15.88
N GLY A 108 -16.48 -15.52 14.84
CA GLY A 108 -15.26 -14.85 14.38
C GLY A 108 -14.68 -13.89 15.42
N LEU A 109 -15.52 -13.11 16.08
CA LEU A 109 -15.12 -12.23 17.17
C LEU A 109 -14.56 -13.00 18.37
N GLU A 110 -15.17 -14.14 18.71
CA GLU A 110 -14.69 -15.01 19.79
C GLU A 110 -13.30 -15.59 19.48
N ILE A 111 -13.05 -16.00 18.24
CA ILE A 111 -11.73 -16.45 17.78
C ILE A 111 -10.67 -15.33 17.90
N ILE A 112 -11.02 -14.10 17.58
CA ILE A 112 -10.12 -12.94 17.72
C ILE A 112 -9.83 -12.67 19.19
N HIS A 113 -10.85 -12.70 20.07
CA HIS A 113 -10.70 -12.44 21.50
C HIS A 113 -9.96 -13.55 22.23
N SER A 114 -10.13 -14.80 21.82
CA SER A 114 -9.43 -15.94 22.41
C SER A 114 -7.95 -16.05 22.04
N GLY A 115 -7.49 -15.23 21.10
CA GLY A 115 -6.12 -15.31 20.57
C GLY A 115 -5.84 -16.57 19.72
N ALA A 116 -6.86 -17.39 19.44
CA ALA A 116 -6.71 -18.59 18.62
C ALA A 116 -6.24 -18.26 17.20
N PHE A 117 -6.57 -17.08 16.68
CA PHE A 117 -6.08 -16.58 15.42
C PHE A 117 -4.54 -16.42 15.41
N ALA A 118 -3.97 -15.93 16.50
CA ALA A 118 -2.53 -15.79 16.65
C ALA A 118 -1.82 -17.14 16.74
N GLN A 119 -2.49 -18.16 17.29
CA GLN A 119 -1.95 -19.52 17.40
C GLN A 119 -2.06 -20.31 16.09
N ALA A 120 -3.13 -20.13 15.33
CA ALA A 120 -3.33 -20.78 14.03
C ALA A 120 -2.34 -20.29 12.96
N GLY A 121 -1.85 -19.05 13.09
CA GLY A 121 -0.85 -18.44 12.21
C GLY A 121 0.58 -18.40 12.77
N SER A 122 0.84 -19.10 13.87
CA SER A 122 2.01 -18.88 14.72
C SER A 122 3.38 -19.08 14.07
N GLU A 123 3.47 -19.85 13.00
CA GLU A 123 4.74 -20.00 12.27
C GLU A 123 4.95 -18.91 11.19
N THR A 124 3.90 -18.26 10.74
CA THR A 124 3.95 -17.37 9.57
C THR A 124 3.71 -15.90 9.90
N ILE A 125 2.98 -15.59 10.97
CA ILE A 125 2.64 -14.21 11.35
C ILE A 125 3.41 -13.83 12.61
N LYS A 126 4.51 -13.11 12.43
CA LYS A 126 5.23 -12.48 13.54
C LYS A 126 4.54 -11.18 13.92
N ASN A 127 4.31 -10.97 15.22
CA ASN A 127 3.79 -9.71 15.70
C ASN A 127 4.71 -8.55 15.32
N ALA A 128 4.15 -7.48 14.74
CA ALA A 128 4.89 -6.30 14.34
C ALA A 128 5.42 -5.48 15.53
N GLY A 129 4.97 -5.78 16.76
CA GLY A 129 5.41 -5.12 17.97
C GLY A 129 4.94 -5.84 19.23
N PRO A 130 5.48 -5.45 20.40
CA PRO A 130 5.18 -6.09 21.69
C PRO A 130 3.75 -5.83 22.18
N ASN A 131 3.07 -4.81 21.67
CA ASN A 131 1.67 -4.52 21.95
C ASN A 131 0.98 -3.84 20.75
N TRP A 132 -0.35 -3.78 20.79
CA TRP A 132 -1.17 -3.24 19.72
C TRP A 132 -0.88 -1.76 19.41
N VAL A 133 -0.50 -0.96 20.39
CA VAL A 133 -0.17 0.47 20.21
C VAL A 133 1.08 0.63 19.34
N ILE A 134 2.15 -0.12 19.67
CA ILE A 134 3.40 -0.08 18.89
C ILE A 134 3.18 -0.64 17.49
N SER A 135 2.39 -1.71 17.37
CA SER A 135 2.03 -2.24 16.05
C SER A 135 1.25 -1.24 15.20
N SER A 136 0.29 -0.51 15.80
CA SER A 136 -0.48 0.53 15.11
C SER A 136 0.39 1.72 14.70
N LEU A 137 1.29 2.17 15.58
CA LEU A 137 2.24 3.25 15.26
C LEU A 137 3.22 2.85 14.15
N SER A 138 3.71 1.62 14.19
CA SER A 138 4.57 1.07 13.14
C SER A 138 3.85 1.03 11.79
N TYR A 139 2.59 0.61 11.78
CA TYR A 139 1.76 0.60 10.58
C TYR A 139 1.48 2.02 10.07
N ALA A 140 1.14 2.94 10.95
CA ALA A 140 0.94 4.35 10.59
C ALA A 140 2.21 4.98 9.99
N GLY A 141 3.37 4.72 10.60
CA GLY A 141 4.66 5.16 10.07
C GLY A 141 4.97 4.57 8.69
N PHE A 142 4.67 3.30 8.49
CA PHE A 142 4.79 2.61 7.21
C PHE A 142 3.94 3.28 6.13
N VAL A 143 2.66 3.54 6.41
CA VAL A 143 1.73 4.19 5.47
C VAL A 143 2.16 5.62 5.15
N LEU A 144 2.54 6.40 6.17
CA LEU A 144 3.01 7.78 5.97
C LEU A 144 4.27 7.83 5.10
N LEU A 145 5.22 6.93 5.32
CA LEU A 145 6.44 6.86 4.52
C LEU A 145 6.15 6.54 3.05
N TRP A 146 5.17 5.68 2.81
CA TRP A 146 4.75 5.27 1.46
C TRP A 146 4.09 6.42 0.69
N PHE A 147 3.18 7.12 1.35
CA PHE A 147 2.34 8.11 0.68
C PHE A 147 2.90 9.53 0.71
N ALA A 148 3.81 9.87 1.64
CA ALA A 148 4.28 11.25 1.80
C ALA A 148 4.90 11.81 0.51
N SER A 149 5.80 11.09 -0.12
CA SER A 149 6.45 11.54 -1.37
C SER A 149 5.47 11.59 -2.54
N PHE A 150 4.55 10.62 -2.60
CA PHE A 150 3.54 10.55 -3.68
C PHE A 150 2.52 11.69 -3.56
N THR A 151 1.98 11.93 -2.38
CA THR A 151 1.03 13.03 -2.13
C THR A 151 1.66 14.39 -2.32
N ALA A 152 2.94 14.56 -1.95
CA ALA A 152 3.68 15.78 -2.20
C ALA A 152 3.87 16.03 -3.71
N ALA A 153 4.21 15.01 -4.48
CA ALA A 153 4.34 15.12 -5.95
C ALA A 153 3.00 15.43 -6.62
N LEU A 154 1.90 14.83 -6.15
CA LEU A 154 0.54 15.16 -6.62
C LEU A 154 0.17 16.60 -6.28
N GLY A 155 0.46 17.05 -5.07
CA GLY A 155 0.20 18.42 -4.62
C GLY A 155 0.94 19.49 -5.43
N ALA A 156 2.15 19.18 -5.88
CA ALA A 156 2.95 20.09 -6.71
C ALA A 156 2.37 20.30 -8.11
N ASN A 157 1.67 19.30 -8.66
CA ASN A 157 1.16 19.32 -10.04
C ASN A 157 -0.33 19.66 -10.16
N ASN A 158 -1.06 19.74 -9.04
CA ASN A 158 -2.49 19.98 -9.03
C ASN A 158 -2.84 21.34 -8.39
N ARG A 159 -4.03 21.86 -8.71
CA ARG A 159 -4.51 23.10 -8.09
C ARG A 159 -4.78 22.85 -6.61
N LYS A 160 -4.47 23.83 -5.77
CA LYS A 160 -4.67 23.77 -4.31
C LYS A 160 -6.09 23.29 -3.93
N LYS A 161 -7.11 23.78 -4.62
CA LYS A 161 -8.50 23.38 -4.37
C LYS A 161 -8.76 21.90 -4.65
N ASP A 162 -8.20 21.36 -5.73
CA ASP A 162 -8.40 19.96 -6.12
C ASP A 162 -7.71 19.03 -5.12
N VAL A 163 -6.56 19.44 -4.57
CA VAL A 163 -5.86 18.72 -3.51
C VAL A 163 -6.64 18.76 -2.20
N GLU A 164 -7.17 19.92 -1.82
CA GLU A 164 -8.00 20.06 -0.61
C GLU A 164 -9.26 19.17 -0.68
N TYR A 165 -9.95 19.15 -1.82
CA TYR A 165 -11.13 18.27 -1.99
C TYR A 165 -10.79 16.77 -2.10
N GLY A 166 -9.60 16.42 -2.52
CA GLY A 166 -9.15 15.03 -2.61
C GLY A 166 -8.70 14.43 -1.27
N VAL A 167 -8.46 15.27 -0.25
CA VAL A 167 -8.03 14.84 1.09
C VAL A 167 -9.22 14.69 2.05
N TYR A 168 -10.34 15.35 1.78
CA TYR A 168 -11.60 15.26 2.55
C TYR A 168 -12.57 14.28 1.88
#